data_0362913d5e4a90c095e494682507ed79
#
_entry.id   0362913d5e4a90c095e494682507ed79
#
_cell.length_a   1.000
_cell.length_b   1.000
_cell.length_c   1.000
_cell.angle_alpha   90.00
_cell.angle_beta   90.00
_cell.angle_gamma   90.00
#
_symmetry.space_group_name_H-M   'P 1'
#
loop_
_entity.id
_entity.type
_entity.pdbx_description
1 polymer ?
#
loop_
_entity_poly.entity_id
_entity_poly.type
_entity_poly.pdbx_seq_one_letter_code
_entity_poly.pdbx_strand_id
1 'polypeptide(L)'
;IAASFIRSADDVKAIRKVLDENGGEKIKIISKIESQEGIDNFDEILEVSDGIMVARGDMGVEIPMEEVPIVQKQLIKKCNTAGKIVITATQMLESMTTNPRPTRAEVSDVANAIFDLTGAVMLSGESAMGKYPVQCVETMSKIAHSIENQISYDKRIARRNLDFGNMDYKFYIHHSLSLTATQLGAKAIIAYTDAGNTPRIISSLSLIHI
;
A
#
# COMPACT_ATOMS: atom_id res chain seq x y z
N ILE A 1 -9.58 -6.41 9.13
CA ILE A 1 -10.77 -5.56 9.00
C ILE A 1 -10.38 -4.24 8.34
N ALA A 2 -11.19 -3.71 7.41
CA ALA A 2 -10.99 -2.38 6.84
C ALA A 2 -11.98 -1.42 7.53
N ALA A 3 -11.45 -0.46 8.28
CA ALA A 3 -12.22 0.47 9.09
C ALA A 3 -12.44 1.78 8.32
N SER A 4 -13.69 2.09 7.98
CA SER A 4 -14.07 3.30 7.23
C SER A 4 -14.07 4.53 8.12
N PHE A 5 -13.79 5.69 7.50
CA PHE A 5 -13.86 7.02 8.11
C PHE A 5 -13.07 7.16 9.42
N ILE A 6 -11.87 6.60 9.46
CA ILE A 6 -10.97 6.80 10.59
C ILE A 6 -10.45 8.23 10.54
N ARG A 7 -10.65 8.97 11.65
CA ARG A 7 -10.30 10.38 11.80
C ARG A 7 -9.23 10.63 12.86
N SER A 8 -9.08 9.68 13.81
CA SER A 8 -8.13 9.79 14.92
C SER A 8 -7.57 8.43 15.34
N ALA A 9 -6.49 8.43 16.11
CA ALA A 9 -5.97 7.22 16.75
C ALA A 9 -6.99 6.56 17.69
N ASP A 10 -7.87 7.35 18.29
CA ASP A 10 -8.87 6.83 19.25
C ASP A 10 -9.95 6.02 18.56
N ASP A 11 -10.31 6.33 17.32
CA ASP A 11 -11.22 5.50 16.52
C ASP A 11 -10.63 4.08 16.34
N VAL A 12 -9.36 4.00 15.99
CA VAL A 12 -8.65 2.71 15.81
C VAL A 12 -8.55 1.94 17.12
N LYS A 13 -8.23 2.64 18.23
CA LYS A 13 -8.17 2.03 19.57
C LYS A 13 -9.54 1.51 20.02
N ALA A 14 -10.63 2.23 19.70
CA ALA A 14 -11.98 1.79 20.00
C ALA A 14 -12.33 0.48 19.27
N ILE A 15 -11.97 0.38 17.96
CA ILE A 15 -12.14 -0.85 17.18
C ILE A 15 -11.28 -1.98 17.75
N ARG A 16 -10.02 -1.72 18.11
CA ARG A 16 -9.12 -2.69 18.73
C ARG A 16 -9.73 -3.24 20.02
N LYS A 17 -10.24 -2.38 20.88
CA LYS A 17 -10.91 -2.77 22.12
C LYS A 17 -12.07 -3.73 21.87
N VAL A 18 -12.95 -3.42 20.91
CA VAL A 18 -14.07 -4.31 20.55
C VAL A 18 -13.57 -5.66 20.05
N LEU A 19 -12.52 -5.70 19.23
CA LEU A 19 -11.91 -6.93 18.75
C LEU A 19 -11.35 -7.76 19.91
N ASP A 20 -10.59 -7.14 20.81
CA ASP A 20 -9.95 -7.81 21.94
C ASP A 20 -11.00 -8.40 22.90
N GLU A 21 -12.10 -7.68 23.15
CA GLU A 21 -13.22 -8.14 23.99
C GLU A 21 -14.00 -9.32 23.35
N ASN A 22 -13.83 -9.56 22.05
CA ASN A 22 -14.54 -10.64 21.31
C ASN A 22 -13.60 -11.70 20.72
N GLY A 23 -12.37 -11.83 21.24
CA GLY A 23 -11.41 -12.86 20.80
C GLY A 23 -10.78 -12.58 19.45
N GLY A 24 -10.78 -11.31 19.03
CA GLY A 24 -10.23 -10.83 17.75
C GLY A 24 -8.85 -10.19 17.82
N GLU A 25 -8.05 -10.48 18.84
CA GLU A 25 -6.74 -9.83 19.10
C GLU A 25 -5.77 -9.96 17.90
N LYS A 26 -5.88 -11.05 17.15
CA LYS A 26 -5.05 -11.31 15.96
C LYS A 26 -5.56 -10.66 14.68
N ILE A 27 -6.77 -10.12 14.71
CA ILE A 27 -7.38 -9.48 13.52
C ILE A 27 -6.66 -8.16 13.26
N LYS A 28 -6.18 -8.00 12.03
CA LYS A 28 -5.50 -6.78 11.57
C LYS A 28 -6.50 -5.68 11.24
N ILE A 29 -6.15 -4.43 11.59
CA ILE A 29 -6.94 -3.23 11.29
C ILE A 29 -6.24 -2.45 10.19
N ILE A 30 -6.92 -2.29 9.06
CA ILE A 30 -6.53 -1.40 7.96
C ILE A 30 -7.40 -0.15 8.09
N SER A 31 -6.81 0.97 8.48
CA SER A 31 -7.51 2.23 8.61
C SER A 31 -7.69 2.89 7.24
N LYS A 32 -8.93 3.24 6.90
CA LYS A 32 -9.25 3.93 5.65
C LYS A 32 -9.19 5.43 5.89
N ILE A 33 -8.35 6.11 5.12
CA ILE A 33 -8.21 7.57 5.14
C ILE A 33 -9.06 8.13 4.02
N GLU A 34 -10.12 8.83 4.42
CA GLU A 34 -11.23 9.25 3.56
C GLU A 34 -11.62 10.72 3.75
N SER A 35 -11.04 11.42 4.75
CA SER A 35 -11.39 12.78 5.12
C SER A 35 -10.17 13.65 5.39
N GLN A 36 -10.36 14.97 5.36
CA GLN A 36 -9.33 15.95 5.73
C GLN A 36 -8.80 15.70 7.16
N GLU A 37 -9.71 15.45 8.11
CA GLU A 37 -9.33 15.18 9.50
C GLU A 37 -8.44 13.94 9.63
N GLY A 38 -8.75 12.88 8.88
CA GLY A 38 -7.90 11.67 8.84
C GLY A 38 -6.52 11.91 8.20
N ILE A 39 -6.42 12.88 7.29
CA ILE A 39 -5.15 13.30 6.70
C ILE A 39 -4.34 14.11 7.72
N ASP A 40 -4.98 15.04 8.42
CA ASP A 40 -4.33 15.90 9.42
C ASP A 40 -3.78 15.07 10.60
N ASN A 41 -4.53 14.07 11.05
CA ASN A 41 -4.18 13.17 12.15
C ASN A 41 -3.46 11.89 11.69
N PHE A 42 -2.95 11.86 10.45
CA PHE A 42 -2.45 10.63 9.83
C PHE A 42 -1.34 9.94 10.62
N ASP A 43 -0.41 10.70 11.20
CA ASP A 43 0.77 10.13 11.86
C ASP A 43 0.37 9.33 13.11
N GLU A 44 -0.57 9.83 13.91
CA GLU A 44 -1.09 9.12 15.07
C GLU A 44 -1.96 7.90 14.68
N ILE A 45 -2.74 8.02 13.60
CA ILE A 45 -3.53 6.90 13.06
C ILE A 45 -2.59 5.80 12.56
N LEU A 46 -1.55 6.18 11.83
CA LEU A 46 -0.56 5.24 11.30
C LEU A 46 0.11 4.45 12.43
N GLU A 47 0.45 5.09 13.54
CA GLU A 47 1.13 4.45 14.68
C GLU A 47 0.31 3.27 15.22
N VAL A 48 -1.00 3.42 15.38
CA VAL A 48 -1.89 2.43 16.00
C VAL A 48 -2.55 1.45 15.02
N SER A 49 -2.41 1.68 13.72
CA SER A 49 -2.99 0.84 12.65
C SER A 49 -2.01 -0.27 12.24
N ASP A 50 -2.52 -1.41 11.78
CA ASP A 50 -1.72 -2.46 11.15
C ASP A 50 -1.39 -2.14 9.69
N GLY A 51 -2.18 -1.31 9.03
CA GLY A 51 -2.00 -0.82 7.68
C GLY A 51 -2.98 0.30 7.35
N ILE A 52 -2.85 0.87 6.18
CA ILE A 52 -3.62 2.02 5.71
C ILE A 52 -4.27 1.71 4.36
N MET A 53 -5.45 2.25 4.13
CA MET A 53 -6.06 2.31 2.80
C MET A 53 -6.27 3.77 2.41
N VAL A 54 -5.70 4.19 1.30
CA VAL A 54 -5.97 5.49 0.67
C VAL A 54 -7.23 5.33 -0.16
N ALA A 55 -8.38 5.74 0.38
CA ALA A 55 -9.69 5.57 -0.24
C ALA A 55 -10.06 6.85 -1.01
N ARG A 56 -9.58 6.94 -2.24
CA ARG A 56 -9.58 8.17 -3.05
C ARG A 56 -10.96 8.66 -3.45
N GLY A 57 -11.95 7.75 -3.54
CA GLY A 57 -13.32 8.10 -3.90
C GLY A 57 -13.95 9.06 -2.89
N ASP A 58 -14.00 8.66 -1.62
CA ASP A 58 -14.55 9.46 -0.54
C ASP A 58 -13.64 10.65 -0.22
N MET A 59 -12.32 10.44 -0.24
CA MET A 59 -11.33 11.51 -0.06
C MET A 59 -11.52 12.66 -1.08
N GLY A 60 -11.79 12.35 -2.35
CA GLY A 60 -11.99 13.37 -3.39
C GLY A 60 -13.32 14.15 -3.27
N VAL A 61 -14.20 13.77 -2.35
CA VAL A 61 -15.38 14.55 -1.95
C VAL A 61 -15.05 15.52 -0.81
N GLU A 62 -14.11 15.13 0.05
CA GLU A 62 -13.74 15.86 1.27
C GLU A 62 -12.63 16.90 1.05
N ILE A 63 -11.74 16.67 0.06
CA ILE A 63 -10.64 17.59 -0.26
C ILE A 63 -10.67 17.97 -1.75
N PRO A 64 -10.00 19.06 -2.17
CA PRO A 64 -9.85 19.40 -3.58
C PRO A 64 -9.27 18.23 -4.39
N MET A 65 -9.91 17.93 -5.53
CA MET A 65 -9.56 16.73 -6.31
C MET A 65 -8.10 16.74 -6.81
N GLU A 66 -7.56 17.93 -7.09
CA GLU A 66 -6.16 18.13 -7.48
C GLU A 66 -5.15 17.83 -6.37
N GLU A 67 -5.60 17.81 -5.11
CA GLU A 67 -4.74 17.48 -3.96
C GLU A 67 -4.67 15.96 -3.71
N VAL A 68 -5.66 15.20 -4.14
CA VAL A 68 -5.72 13.75 -3.92
C VAL A 68 -4.44 13.03 -4.36
N PRO A 69 -3.84 13.28 -5.54
CA PRO A 69 -2.59 12.63 -5.94
C PRO A 69 -1.40 13.01 -5.05
N ILE A 70 -1.37 14.24 -4.52
CA ILE A 70 -0.31 14.72 -3.62
C ILE A 70 -0.43 14.00 -2.28
N VAL A 71 -1.63 13.98 -1.71
CA VAL A 71 -1.94 13.29 -0.45
C VAL A 71 -1.62 11.79 -0.58
N GLN A 72 -2.08 11.13 -1.65
CA GLN A 72 -1.76 9.73 -1.91
C GLN A 72 -0.25 9.45 -1.81
N LYS A 73 0.58 10.24 -2.49
CA LYS A 73 2.05 10.08 -2.46
C LYS A 73 2.63 10.27 -1.06
N GLN A 74 2.12 11.24 -0.32
CA GLN A 74 2.58 11.50 1.06
C GLN A 74 2.22 10.33 1.99
N LEU A 75 0.98 9.84 1.93
CA LEU A 75 0.50 8.73 2.74
C LEU A 75 1.27 7.44 2.42
N ILE A 76 1.45 7.12 1.13
CA ILE A 76 2.25 5.95 0.71
C ILE A 76 3.69 6.07 1.24
N LYS A 77 4.32 7.24 1.09
CA LYS A 77 5.69 7.46 1.60
C LYS A 77 5.78 7.23 3.11
N LYS A 78 4.85 7.78 3.89
CA LYS A 78 4.81 7.63 5.35
C LYS A 78 4.61 6.16 5.77
N CYS A 79 3.68 5.45 5.12
CA CYS A 79 3.46 4.02 5.36
C CYS A 79 4.71 3.19 5.09
N ASN A 80 5.36 3.44 3.95
CA ASN A 80 6.59 2.75 3.58
C ASN A 80 7.74 3.02 4.55
N THR A 81 7.84 4.25 5.07
CA THR A 81 8.83 4.60 6.09
C THR A 81 8.54 3.87 7.41
N ALA A 82 7.28 3.77 7.81
CA ALA A 82 6.85 3.05 9.00
C ALA A 82 6.85 1.51 8.84
N GLY A 83 7.16 0.98 7.64
CA GLY A 83 7.12 -0.46 7.36
C GLY A 83 5.70 -1.05 7.41
N LYS A 84 4.67 -0.23 7.20
CA LYS A 84 3.26 -0.64 7.22
C LYS A 84 2.72 -0.74 5.80
N ILE A 85 1.82 -1.72 5.59
CA ILE A 85 1.18 -1.91 4.29
C ILE A 85 0.26 -0.73 3.97
N VAL A 86 0.26 -0.33 2.71
CA VAL A 86 -0.67 0.67 2.19
C VAL A 86 -1.39 0.13 0.96
N ILE A 87 -2.70 0.34 0.90
CA ILE A 87 -3.57 -0.06 -0.20
C ILE A 87 -4.07 1.21 -0.89
N THR A 88 -3.84 1.34 -2.19
CA THR A 88 -4.46 2.39 -2.99
C THR A 88 -5.75 1.87 -3.59
N ALA A 89 -6.85 2.53 -3.28
CA ALA A 89 -8.19 2.04 -3.55
C ALA A 89 -9.05 3.06 -4.29
N THR A 90 -10.09 2.54 -4.95
CA THR A 90 -11.16 3.22 -5.67
C THR A 90 -10.74 3.90 -6.97
N GLN A 91 -11.61 3.82 -7.97
CA GLN A 91 -11.47 4.46 -9.28
C GLN A 91 -10.15 4.11 -10.01
N MET A 92 -9.67 2.87 -9.84
CA MET A 92 -8.42 2.42 -10.47
C MET A 92 -8.62 2.12 -11.97
N LEU A 93 -9.66 1.34 -12.31
CA LEU A 93 -10.04 0.95 -13.67
C LEU A 93 -11.56 1.13 -13.86
N GLU A 94 -12.12 2.21 -13.34
CA GLU A 94 -13.57 2.45 -13.21
C GLU A 94 -14.33 2.28 -14.52
N SER A 95 -13.76 2.73 -15.64
CA SER A 95 -14.38 2.59 -16.97
C SER A 95 -14.59 1.12 -17.37
N MET A 96 -13.80 0.21 -16.81
CA MET A 96 -13.93 -1.23 -17.06
C MET A 96 -15.14 -1.87 -16.36
N THR A 97 -15.86 -1.14 -15.54
CA THR A 97 -17.19 -1.56 -15.07
C THR A 97 -18.13 -1.85 -16.24
N THR A 98 -18.03 -1.05 -17.31
CA THR A 98 -18.88 -1.17 -18.50
C THR A 98 -18.12 -1.44 -19.79
N ASN A 99 -16.83 -1.14 -19.86
CA ASN A 99 -15.99 -1.28 -21.04
C ASN A 99 -14.96 -2.42 -20.88
N PRO A 100 -14.62 -3.16 -21.95
CA PRO A 100 -13.66 -4.26 -21.86
C PRO A 100 -12.19 -3.80 -21.77
N ARG A 101 -11.93 -2.50 -21.87
CA ARG A 101 -10.59 -1.88 -21.84
C ARG A 101 -10.62 -0.60 -21.01
N PRO A 102 -9.57 -0.33 -20.24
CA PRO A 102 -9.46 0.91 -19.49
C PRO A 102 -9.10 2.09 -20.39
N THR A 103 -9.25 3.29 -19.87
CA THR A 103 -8.69 4.50 -20.46
C THR A 103 -7.17 4.58 -20.24
N ARG A 104 -6.48 5.41 -21.03
CA ARG A 104 -5.05 5.67 -20.80
C ARG A 104 -4.78 6.37 -19.46
N ALA A 105 -5.71 7.20 -19.01
CA ALA A 105 -5.61 7.88 -17.70
C ALA A 105 -5.64 6.88 -16.55
N GLU A 106 -6.53 5.90 -16.59
CA GLU A 106 -6.62 4.83 -15.58
C GLU A 106 -5.38 3.95 -15.57
N VAL A 107 -4.86 3.56 -16.74
CA VAL A 107 -3.59 2.82 -16.83
C VAL A 107 -2.45 3.63 -16.20
N SER A 108 -2.40 4.94 -16.47
CA SER A 108 -1.40 5.84 -15.88
C SER A 108 -1.57 5.98 -14.37
N ASP A 109 -2.79 6.01 -13.87
CA ASP A 109 -3.10 6.11 -12.45
C ASP A 109 -2.64 4.86 -11.68
N VAL A 110 -3.01 3.67 -12.15
CA VAL A 110 -2.51 2.41 -11.60
C VAL A 110 -0.98 2.36 -11.62
N ALA A 111 -0.37 2.73 -12.75
CA ALA A 111 1.09 2.77 -12.89
C ALA A 111 1.73 3.72 -11.88
N ASN A 112 1.18 4.91 -11.66
CA ASN A 112 1.69 5.87 -10.69
C ASN A 112 1.60 5.35 -9.26
N ALA A 113 0.51 4.71 -8.86
CA ALA A 113 0.38 4.10 -7.53
C ALA A 113 1.48 3.04 -7.30
N ILE A 114 1.80 2.24 -8.31
CA ILE A 114 2.86 1.23 -8.26
C ILE A 114 4.25 1.91 -8.21
N PHE A 115 4.48 2.93 -9.02
CA PHE A 115 5.72 3.72 -8.95
C PHE A 115 5.91 4.39 -7.58
N ASP A 116 4.83 4.78 -6.92
CA ASP A 116 4.87 5.33 -5.56
C ASP A 116 5.15 4.26 -4.49
N LEU A 117 5.18 2.97 -4.86
CA LEU A 117 5.36 1.80 -3.99
C LEU A 117 4.17 1.56 -3.06
N THR A 118 2.95 1.68 -3.56
CA THR A 118 1.81 1.13 -2.85
C THR A 118 2.00 -0.38 -2.61
N GLY A 119 1.60 -0.87 -1.44
CA GLY A 119 1.70 -2.30 -1.12
C GLY A 119 0.68 -3.15 -1.85
N ALA A 120 -0.46 -2.56 -2.22
CA ALA A 120 -1.49 -3.18 -3.03
C ALA A 120 -2.32 -2.12 -3.75
N VAL A 121 -2.94 -2.51 -4.87
CA VAL A 121 -4.00 -1.78 -5.56
C VAL A 121 -5.30 -2.55 -5.46
N MET A 122 -6.44 -1.86 -5.33
CA MET A 122 -7.73 -2.50 -5.09
C MET A 122 -8.72 -2.17 -6.21
N LEU A 123 -9.37 -3.19 -6.73
CA LEU A 123 -10.57 -3.07 -7.55
C LEU A 123 -11.80 -3.08 -6.64
N SER A 124 -12.81 -2.29 -6.97
CA SER A 124 -14.08 -2.17 -6.26
C SER A 124 -15.24 -2.60 -7.15
N GLY A 125 -16.00 -1.65 -7.67
CA GLY A 125 -17.11 -1.88 -8.59
C GLY A 125 -16.71 -2.66 -9.84
N GLU A 126 -15.49 -2.47 -10.33
CA GLU A 126 -14.94 -3.10 -11.52
C GLU A 126 -15.01 -4.64 -11.45
N SER A 127 -14.74 -5.22 -10.28
CA SER A 127 -14.78 -6.67 -10.07
C SER A 127 -16.04 -7.14 -9.33
N ALA A 128 -16.72 -6.27 -8.55
CA ALA A 128 -17.89 -6.63 -7.75
C ALA A 128 -19.21 -6.58 -8.56
N MET A 129 -19.35 -5.60 -9.46
CA MET A 129 -20.59 -5.36 -10.21
C MET A 129 -20.34 -5.18 -11.71
N GLY A 130 -19.07 -5.03 -12.12
CA GLY A 130 -18.67 -4.77 -13.49
C GLY A 130 -18.99 -5.92 -14.44
N LYS A 131 -19.09 -5.61 -15.72
CA LYS A 131 -19.32 -6.58 -16.79
C LYS A 131 -18.06 -7.42 -17.12
N TYR A 132 -16.88 -6.96 -16.73
CA TYR A 132 -15.60 -7.53 -17.13
C TYR A 132 -14.66 -7.81 -15.93
N PRO A 133 -15.12 -8.52 -14.86
CA PRO A 133 -14.36 -8.66 -13.62
C PRO A 133 -13.01 -9.36 -13.81
N VAL A 134 -12.97 -10.42 -14.63
CA VAL A 134 -11.75 -11.17 -14.92
C VAL A 134 -10.76 -10.29 -15.69
N GLN A 135 -11.23 -9.59 -16.73
CA GLN A 135 -10.39 -8.70 -17.53
C GLN A 135 -9.85 -7.53 -16.72
N CYS A 136 -10.59 -7.02 -15.72
CA CYS A 136 -10.10 -5.99 -14.80
C CYS A 136 -8.88 -6.47 -14.02
N VAL A 137 -8.96 -7.68 -13.44
CA VAL A 137 -7.84 -8.28 -12.69
C VAL A 137 -6.65 -8.54 -13.62
N GLU A 138 -6.88 -9.13 -14.80
CA GLU A 138 -5.83 -9.35 -15.79
C GLU A 138 -5.14 -8.05 -16.22
N THR A 139 -5.94 -7.00 -16.46
CA THR A 139 -5.42 -5.69 -16.87
C THR A 139 -4.58 -5.08 -15.78
N MET A 140 -5.06 -5.09 -14.53
CA MET A 140 -4.32 -4.60 -13.38
C MET A 140 -3.01 -5.36 -13.20
N SER A 141 -3.04 -6.68 -13.31
CA SER A 141 -1.85 -7.53 -13.24
C SER A 141 -0.83 -7.22 -14.35
N LYS A 142 -1.30 -7.02 -15.59
CA LYS A 142 -0.43 -6.65 -16.72
C LYS A 142 0.25 -5.29 -16.50
N ILE A 143 -0.50 -4.30 -15.99
CA ILE A 143 0.05 -2.98 -15.68
C ILE A 143 1.11 -3.13 -14.57
N ALA A 144 0.78 -3.83 -13.48
CA ALA A 144 1.70 -4.04 -12.37
C ALA A 144 3.00 -4.68 -12.84
N HIS A 145 2.92 -5.80 -13.55
CA HIS A 145 4.10 -6.52 -14.06
C HIS A 145 4.96 -5.65 -15.01
N SER A 146 4.33 -4.87 -15.87
CA SER A 146 5.04 -3.97 -16.79
C SER A 146 5.79 -2.87 -16.04
N ILE A 147 5.19 -2.30 -15.00
CA ILE A 147 5.78 -1.20 -14.22
C ILE A 147 6.86 -1.70 -13.26
N GLU A 148 6.64 -2.82 -12.59
CA GLU A 148 7.60 -3.42 -11.66
C GLU A 148 8.95 -3.68 -12.33
N ASN A 149 8.94 -4.11 -13.58
CA ASN A 149 10.15 -4.32 -14.36
C ASN A 149 10.93 -3.02 -14.70
N GLN A 150 10.31 -1.85 -14.55
CA GLN A 150 10.94 -0.55 -14.80
C GLN A 150 11.43 0.14 -13.51
N ILE A 151 11.07 -0.40 -12.34
CA ILE A 151 11.46 0.18 -11.05
C ILE A 151 12.92 -0.17 -10.75
N SER A 152 13.79 0.85 -10.72
CA SER A 152 15.18 0.70 -10.25
C SER A 152 15.20 0.66 -8.72
N TYR A 153 15.06 -0.53 -8.15
CA TYR A 153 15.09 -0.75 -6.70
C TYR A 153 16.41 -0.31 -6.07
N ASP A 154 17.55 -0.54 -6.74
CA ASP A 154 18.89 -0.13 -6.27
C ASP A 154 18.98 1.36 -5.99
N LYS A 155 18.51 2.20 -6.93
CA LYS A 155 18.50 3.65 -6.75
C LYS A 155 17.57 4.10 -5.63
N ARG A 156 16.51 3.35 -5.39
CA ARG A 156 15.54 3.62 -4.32
C ARG A 156 16.08 3.22 -2.96
N ILE A 157 16.69 2.05 -2.87
CA ILE A 157 17.37 1.56 -1.67
C ILE A 157 18.47 2.55 -1.29
N ALA A 158 19.30 2.98 -2.23
CA ALA A 158 20.34 3.97 -2.00
C ALA A 158 19.81 5.34 -1.52
N ARG A 159 18.67 5.80 -2.04
CA ARG A 159 18.01 7.04 -1.57
C ARG A 159 17.39 6.91 -0.18
N ARG A 160 16.88 5.74 0.19
CA ARG A 160 16.37 5.48 1.54
C ARG A 160 17.47 5.54 2.60
N ASN A 161 18.72 5.22 2.27
CA ASN A 161 19.85 5.27 3.21
C ASN A 161 20.10 6.65 3.82
N LEU A 162 19.52 7.71 3.29
CA LEU A 162 19.71 9.08 3.78
C LEU A 162 18.70 9.50 4.87
N ASP A 163 17.62 8.75 5.05
CA ASP A 163 16.50 9.13 5.96
C ASP A 163 16.32 8.20 7.19
N PHE A 164 17.25 7.28 7.46
CA PHE A 164 17.07 6.24 8.49
C PHE A 164 17.57 6.67 9.89
N GLY A 165 16.93 7.64 10.50
CA GLY A 165 17.38 8.22 11.78
C GLY A 165 17.33 7.30 13.00
N ASN A 166 16.46 6.29 13.11
CA ASN A 166 16.31 5.44 14.32
C ASN A 166 15.66 4.08 14.03
N MET A 167 16.10 3.41 12.97
CA MET A 167 15.59 2.06 12.64
C MET A 167 16.27 0.97 13.47
N ASP A 168 15.51 -0.06 13.85
CA ASP A 168 16.02 -1.28 14.49
C ASP A 168 17.12 -1.93 13.62
N TYR A 169 18.15 -2.50 14.26
CA TYR A 169 19.25 -3.21 13.56
C TYR A 169 18.75 -4.30 12.60
N LYS A 170 17.60 -4.91 12.88
CA LYS A 170 16.96 -5.90 11.99
C LYS A 170 16.63 -5.31 10.63
N PHE A 171 16.20 -4.06 10.57
CA PHE A 171 15.93 -3.38 9.31
C PHE A 171 17.20 -3.28 8.44
N TYR A 172 18.33 -2.93 9.04
CA TYR A 172 19.61 -2.85 8.32
C TYR A 172 20.06 -4.20 7.76
N ILE A 173 19.82 -5.29 8.49
CA ILE A 173 20.12 -6.66 8.02
C ILE A 173 19.25 -6.99 6.79
N HIS A 174 17.94 -6.77 6.88
CA HIS A 174 17.02 -7.05 5.78
C HIS A 174 17.30 -6.17 4.56
N HIS A 175 17.66 -4.91 4.79
CA HIS A 175 18.08 -3.98 3.74
C HIS A 175 19.34 -4.46 3.02
N SER A 176 20.37 -4.84 3.75
CA SER A 176 21.62 -5.39 3.19
C SER A 176 21.36 -6.67 2.40
N LEU A 177 20.48 -7.55 2.92
CA LEU A 177 20.08 -8.77 2.23
C LEU A 177 19.40 -8.47 0.88
N SER A 178 18.45 -7.53 0.87
CA SER A 178 17.76 -7.11 -0.35
C SER A 178 18.71 -6.51 -1.38
N LEU A 179 19.64 -5.66 -0.93
CA LEU A 179 20.65 -5.07 -1.80
C LEU A 179 21.57 -6.13 -2.39
N THR A 180 22.07 -7.05 -1.57
CA THR A 180 22.93 -8.17 -2.00
C THR A 180 22.20 -9.06 -3.00
N ALA A 181 20.95 -9.42 -2.74
CA ALA A 181 20.15 -10.23 -3.65
C ALA A 181 19.98 -9.56 -5.02
N THR A 182 19.72 -8.25 -5.03
CA THR A 182 19.61 -7.47 -6.26
C THR A 182 20.93 -7.44 -7.03
N GLN A 183 22.06 -7.17 -6.35
CA GLN A 183 23.38 -7.11 -6.97
C GLN A 183 23.81 -8.46 -7.55
N LEU A 184 23.44 -9.56 -6.91
CA LEU A 184 23.70 -10.91 -7.39
C LEU A 184 22.73 -11.36 -8.51
N GLY A 185 21.70 -10.58 -8.82
CA GLY A 185 20.65 -10.97 -9.76
C GLY A 185 19.85 -12.20 -9.28
N ALA A 186 19.69 -12.34 -7.97
CA ALA A 186 18.95 -13.46 -7.38
C ALA A 186 17.49 -13.45 -7.86
N LYS A 187 16.96 -14.63 -8.18
CA LYS A 187 15.58 -14.78 -8.68
C LYS A 187 14.55 -14.85 -7.57
N ALA A 188 14.95 -15.23 -6.36
CA ALA A 188 14.11 -15.31 -5.19
C ALA A 188 14.95 -15.19 -3.91
N ILE A 189 14.30 -14.79 -2.83
CA ILE A 189 14.84 -14.84 -1.47
C ILE A 189 13.96 -15.81 -0.67
N ILE A 190 14.58 -16.83 -0.05
CA ILE A 190 13.89 -17.77 0.82
C ILE A 190 14.19 -17.37 2.26
N ALA A 191 13.15 -17.04 3.03
CA ALA A 191 13.28 -16.62 4.42
C ALA A 191 12.56 -17.57 5.37
N TYR A 192 13.29 -18.12 6.35
CA TYR A 192 12.70 -18.86 7.46
C TYR A 192 12.16 -17.88 8.50
N THR A 193 10.92 -18.08 8.92
CA THR A 193 10.25 -17.17 9.84
C THR A 193 9.11 -17.85 10.58
N ASP A 194 8.95 -17.55 11.88
CA ASP A 194 7.85 -18.09 12.69
C ASP A 194 6.56 -17.26 12.51
N ALA A 195 6.69 -15.93 12.42
CA ALA A 195 5.55 -14.99 12.41
C ALA A 195 5.39 -14.21 11.09
N GLY A 196 6.18 -14.52 10.05
CA GLY A 196 6.10 -13.84 8.75
C GLY A 196 6.68 -12.42 8.72
N ASN A 197 7.33 -11.94 9.78
CA ASN A 197 7.85 -10.57 9.83
C ASN A 197 9.03 -10.36 8.88
N THR A 198 9.97 -11.31 8.83
CA THR A 198 11.15 -11.23 7.96
C THR A 198 10.78 -11.10 6.49
N PRO A 199 9.98 -11.99 5.88
CA PRO A 199 9.60 -11.85 4.48
C PRO A 199 8.79 -10.57 4.23
N ARG A 200 7.96 -10.13 5.18
CA ARG A 200 7.20 -8.87 5.04
C ARG A 200 8.13 -7.66 4.94
N ILE A 201 9.16 -7.58 5.77
CA ILE A 201 10.13 -6.48 5.71
C ILE A 201 10.94 -6.55 4.41
N ILE A 202 11.43 -7.72 4.02
CA ILE A 202 12.17 -7.91 2.78
C ILE A 202 11.31 -7.51 1.57
N SER A 203 10.05 -7.95 1.52
CA SER A 203 9.10 -7.61 0.46
C SER A 203 8.83 -6.10 0.35
N SER A 204 8.81 -5.39 1.48
CA SER A 204 8.65 -3.92 1.48
C SER A 204 9.88 -3.17 0.98
N LEU A 205 11.04 -3.83 0.95
CA LEU A 205 12.32 -3.25 0.50
C LEU A 205 12.64 -3.60 -0.95
N SER A 206 12.17 -4.74 -1.43
CA SER A 206 12.48 -5.26 -2.76
C SER A 206 11.32 -6.13 -3.26
N LEU A 207 10.98 -6.02 -4.55
CA LEU A 207 10.00 -6.90 -5.21
C LEU A 207 10.63 -8.20 -5.75
N ILE A 208 11.72 -8.66 -5.19
CA ILE A 208 12.18 -10.02 -5.46
C ILE A 208 11.10 -10.95 -4.88
N HIS A 209 10.54 -11.80 -5.72
CA HIS A 209 9.53 -12.77 -5.30
C HIS A 209 10.04 -13.61 -4.13
N ILE A 210 9.24 -13.68 -3.08
CA ILE A 210 9.55 -14.42 -1.85
C ILE A 210 8.93 -15.80 -1.94
#